data_fe8021ad5236ab4218954fe5f2a8e83e
#
_entry.id   fe8021ad5236ab4218954fe5f2a8e83e
#
_cell.length_a   1.000
_cell.length_b   1.000
_cell.length_c   1.000
_cell.angle_alpha   90.00
_cell.angle_beta   90.00
_cell.angle_gamma   90.00
#
_symmetry.space_group_name_H-M   'P 1'
#
loop_
_entity.id
_entity.type
_entity.pdbx_description
1 polymer ?
#
loop_
_entity_poly.entity_id
_entity_poly.type
_entity_poly.pdbx_seq_one_letter_code
_entity_poly.pdbx_strand_id
1 'polypeptide(L)'
;MADFTAKDVQALRQATGAGMMDAKKALVDAEGDFDAAAKKLREKGLAKAATRADRDNVEGAVAVAETDTAAAIVQLKSETDFSAKSADFVALTQDIADAVAAGGPTAVEQFAGRIDDLKVTLKENIDLGTVTHVEKGEGQVIDTYVHVQDGRGVNGVVTVLDG
;
A
#
# COMPACT_ATOMS: atom_id res chain seq x y z
N MET A 1 0.58 -37.77 8.08
CA MET A 1 -0.52 -36.86 7.72
C MET A 1 -0.20 -35.50 8.27
N ALA A 2 -0.35 -34.47 7.45
CA ALA A 2 -0.13 -33.10 7.92
C ALA A 2 -1.16 -32.75 9.00
N ASP A 3 -0.68 -32.42 10.18
CA ASP A 3 -1.53 -32.09 11.34
C ASP A 3 -1.89 -30.61 11.31
N PHE A 4 -2.96 -30.26 10.59
CA PHE A 4 -3.53 -28.90 10.61
C PHE A 4 -5.06 -28.97 10.64
N THR A 5 -5.67 -27.95 11.19
CA THR A 5 -7.13 -27.84 11.39
C THR A 5 -7.78 -26.92 10.37
N ALA A 6 -9.10 -26.92 10.29
CA ALA A 6 -9.85 -25.94 9.49
C ALA A 6 -9.61 -24.50 9.96
N LYS A 7 -9.28 -24.30 11.24
CA LYS A 7 -8.91 -22.99 11.78
C LYS A 7 -7.57 -22.51 11.22
N ASP A 8 -6.62 -23.41 11.04
CA ASP A 8 -5.31 -23.08 10.46
C ASP A 8 -5.45 -22.67 8.99
N VAL A 9 -6.32 -23.36 8.24
CA VAL A 9 -6.66 -22.98 6.86
C VAL A 9 -7.27 -21.59 6.81
N GLN A 10 -8.20 -21.30 7.71
CA GLN A 10 -8.86 -20.00 7.78
C GLN A 10 -7.88 -18.89 8.19
N ALA A 11 -7.02 -19.15 9.17
CA ALA A 11 -5.99 -18.21 9.61
C ALA A 11 -5.00 -17.90 8.47
N LEU A 12 -4.57 -18.93 7.76
CA LEU A 12 -3.66 -18.76 6.62
C LEU A 12 -4.30 -17.95 5.47
N ARG A 13 -5.58 -18.22 5.20
CA ARG A 13 -6.35 -17.42 4.24
C ARG A 13 -6.43 -15.95 4.63
N GLN A 14 -6.71 -15.67 5.89
CA GLN A 14 -6.79 -14.29 6.41
C GLN A 14 -5.44 -13.58 6.33
N ALA A 15 -4.36 -14.29 6.68
CA ALA A 15 -3.01 -13.72 6.68
C ALA A 15 -2.46 -13.46 5.26
N THR A 16 -2.89 -14.22 4.26
CA THR A 16 -2.30 -14.18 2.91
C THR A 16 -3.24 -13.65 1.82
N GLY A 17 -4.54 -13.49 2.11
CA GLY A 17 -5.54 -13.15 1.10
C GLY A 17 -5.80 -14.26 0.06
N ALA A 18 -5.24 -15.46 0.24
CA ALA A 18 -5.43 -16.60 -0.65
C ALA A 18 -6.86 -17.16 -0.59
N GLY A 19 -7.25 -17.89 -1.62
CA GLY A 19 -8.50 -18.66 -1.60
C GLY A 19 -8.42 -19.83 -0.61
N MET A 20 -9.57 -20.30 -0.13
CA MET A 20 -9.67 -21.40 0.84
C MET A 20 -8.96 -22.68 0.36
N MET A 21 -9.14 -23.04 -0.90
CA MET A 21 -8.51 -24.23 -1.48
C MET A 21 -7.00 -24.07 -1.66
N ASP A 22 -6.54 -22.88 -2.03
CA ASP A 22 -5.11 -22.58 -2.14
C ASP A 22 -4.43 -22.63 -0.77
N ALA A 23 -5.08 -22.08 0.26
CA ALA A 23 -4.58 -22.12 1.64
C ALA A 23 -4.50 -23.56 2.16
N LYS A 24 -5.53 -24.37 1.94
CA LYS A 24 -5.53 -25.79 2.30
C LYS A 24 -4.41 -26.55 1.59
N LYS A 25 -4.29 -26.38 0.28
CA LYS A 25 -3.23 -27.01 -0.51
C LYS A 25 -1.84 -26.63 -0.04
N ALA A 26 -1.63 -25.34 0.24
CA ALA A 26 -0.33 -24.86 0.75
C ALA A 26 0.06 -25.52 2.08
N LEU A 27 -0.91 -25.70 3.00
CA LEU A 27 -0.68 -26.41 4.26
C LEU A 27 -0.38 -27.90 4.06
N VAL A 28 -1.08 -28.56 3.14
CA VAL A 28 -0.79 -29.96 2.78
C VAL A 28 0.65 -30.07 2.23
N ASP A 29 0.99 -29.20 1.28
CA ASP A 29 2.31 -29.19 0.63
C ASP A 29 3.45 -28.81 1.58
N ALA A 30 3.14 -28.09 2.66
CA ALA A 30 4.08 -27.68 3.71
C ALA A 30 4.01 -28.58 4.96
N GLU A 31 3.32 -29.75 4.86
CA GLU A 31 3.19 -30.72 5.95
C GLU A 31 2.66 -30.09 7.26
N GLY A 32 1.81 -29.07 7.17
CA GLY A 32 1.24 -28.37 8.30
C GLY A 32 2.05 -27.18 8.81
N ASP A 33 3.22 -26.90 8.24
CA ASP A 33 4.03 -25.73 8.58
C ASP A 33 3.35 -24.47 8.04
N PHE A 34 2.85 -23.63 8.98
CA PHE A 34 2.11 -22.40 8.66
C PHE A 34 3.00 -21.37 7.94
N ASP A 35 4.22 -21.17 8.42
CA ASP A 35 5.13 -20.16 7.88
C ASP A 35 5.61 -20.53 6.47
N ALA A 36 5.92 -21.79 6.25
CA ALA A 36 6.28 -22.31 4.93
C ALA A 36 5.10 -22.20 3.95
N ALA A 37 3.90 -22.51 4.39
CA ALA A 37 2.68 -22.36 3.59
C ALA A 37 2.39 -20.89 3.25
N ALA A 38 2.53 -19.98 4.22
CA ALA A 38 2.36 -18.55 4.03
C ALA A 38 3.37 -17.98 3.03
N LYS A 39 4.63 -18.37 3.14
CA LYS A 39 5.69 -17.97 2.19
C LYS A 39 5.37 -18.42 0.77
N LYS A 40 5.00 -19.68 0.57
CA LYS A 40 4.56 -20.20 -0.74
C LYS A 40 3.39 -19.44 -1.34
N LEU A 41 2.39 -19.13 -0.53
CA LEU A 41 1.22 -18.37 -0.97
C LEU A 41 1.57 -16.93 -1.33
N ARG A 42 2.47 -16.30 -0.56
CA ARG A 42 2.98 -14.96 -0.87
C ARG A 42 3.73 -14.95 -2.21
N GLU A 43 4.64 -15.86 -2.43
CA GLU A 43 5.38 -16.00 -3.69
C GLU A 43 4.43 -16.20 -4.89
N LYS A 44 3.43 -17.07 -4.74
CA LYS A 44 2.39 -17.30 -5.75
C LYS A 44 1.54 -16.05 -5.98
N GLY A 45 1.19 -15.32 -4.92
CA GLY A 45 0.45 -14.07 -4.99
C GLY A 45 1.23 -12.98 -5.73
N LEU A 46 2.52 -12.82 -5.45
CA LEU A 46 3.39 -11.87 -6.13
C LEU A 46 3.56 -12.22 -7.62
N ALA A 47 3.71 -13.51 -7.94
CA ALA A 47 3.76 -13.96 -9.34
C ALA A 47 2.47 -13.61 -10.10
N LYS A 48 1.31 -13.80 -9.47
CA LYS A 48 0.02 -13.38 -10.04
C LYS A 48 -0.10 -11.86 -10.15
N ALA A 49 0.40 -11.11 -9.17
CA ALA A 49 0.41 -9.66 -9.19
C ALA A 49 1.22 -9.12 -10.38
N ALA A 50 2.37 -9.74 -10.68
CA ALA A 50 3.19 -9.36 -11.83
C ALA A 50 2.43 -9.46 -13.16
N THR A 51 1.49 -10.39 -13.31
CA THR A 51 0.66 -10.53 -14.52
C THR A 51 -0.36 -9.40 -14.70
N ARG A 52 -0.57 -8.57 -13.68
CA ARG A 52 -1.53 -7.44 -13.70
C ARG A 52 -0.84 -6.09 -13.88
N ALA A 53 0.48 -6.06 -13.98
CA ALA A 53 1.25 -4.81 -14.04
C ALA A 53 0.88 -3.91 -15.23
N ASP A 54 0.33 -4.48 -16.30
CA ASP A 54 -0.09 -3.73 -17.49
C ASP A 54 -1.56 -3.25 -17.43
N ARG A 55 -2.30 -3.56 -16.35
CA ARG A 55 -3.67 -3.08 -16.22
C ARG A 55 -3.72 -1.60 -15.88
N ASP A 56 -4.69 -0.90 -16.45
CA ASP A 56 -4.93 0.50 -16.15
C ASP A 56 -5.29 0.70 -14.68
N ASN A 57 -4.61 1.63 -14.03
CA ASN A 57 -4.83 2.00 -12.64
C ASN A 57 -5.05 3.52 -12.53
N VAL A 58 -6.23 3.94 -12.95
CA VAL A 58 -6.63 5.35 -13.04
C VAL A 58 -7.24 5.90 -11.75
N GLU A 59 -7.58 5.02 -10.82
CA GLU A 59 -8.07 5.37 -9.49
C GLU A 59 -6.93 5.44 -8.48
N GLY A 60 -7.21 5.85 -7.27
CA GLY A 60 -6.21 5.91 -6.21
C GLY A 60 -6.60 6.83 -5.07
N ALA A 61 -5.62 7.09 -4.23
CA ALA A 61 -5.72 8.03 -3.12
C ALA A 61 -4.50 8.95 -3.10
N VAL A 62 -4.71 10.15 -2.56
CA VAL A 62 -3.69 11.16 -2.34
C VAL A 62 -3.59 11.41 -0.84
N ALA A 63 -2.38 11.57 -0.35
CA ALA A 63 -2.11 12.04 1.00
C ALA A 63 -1.11 13.19 0.99
N VAL A 64 -1.26 14.07 1.93
CA VAL A 64 -0.32 15.15 2.20
C VAL A 64 0.23 14.98 3.61
N ALA A 65 1.47 15.41 3.81
CA ALA A 65 2.09 15.45 5.12
C ALA A 65 2.95 16.70 5.23
N GLU A 66 3.10 17.19 6.44
CA GLU A 66 3.84 18.41 6.73
C GLU A 66 4.68 18.21 7.98
N THR A 67 5.90 18.70 7.94
CA THR A 67 6.80 18.85 9.09
C THR A 67 7.16 20.33 9.26
N ASP A 68 7.92 20.66 10.28
CA ASP A 68 8.39 22.03 10.49
C ASP A 68 9.24 22.57 9.32
N THR A 69 9.82 21.69 8.51
CA THR A 69 10.79 22.06 7.47
C THR A 69 10.44 21.61 6.07
N ALA A 70 9.43 20.77 5.90
CA ALA A 70 9.09 20.19 4.60
C ALA A 70 7.63 19.77 4.52
N ALA A 71 7.17 19.53 3.29
CA ALA A 71 5.87 18.91 3.02
C ALA A 71 5.99 17.89 1.91
N ALA A 72 5.05 16.97 1.85
CA ALA A 72 4.97 15.96 0.80
C ALA A 72 3.54 15.77 0.30
N ILE A 73 3.42 15.44 -0.99
CA ILE A 73 2.21 14.89 -1.60
C ILE A 73 2.57 13.54 -2.18
N VAL A 74 1.77 12.55 -1.89
CA VAL A 74 1.94 11.19 -2.40
C VAL A 74 0.64 10.70 -3.00
N GLN A 75 0.73 10.12 -4.18
CA GLN A 75 -0.36 9.42 -4.85
C GLN A 75 -0.06 7.92 -4.88
N LEU A 76 -0.99 7.11 -4.39
CA LEU A 76 -0.98 5.67 -4.57
C LEU A 76 -2.12 5.31 -5.52
N LYS A 77 -1.83 4.54 -6.56
CA LYS A 77 -2.76 4.23 -7.66
C LYS A 77 -3.34 2.83 -7.52
N SER A 78 -4.59 2.69 -7.92
CA SER A 78 -5.34 1.43 -7.95
C SER A 78 -6.21 1.33 -9.20
N GLU A 79 -6.75 0.14 -9.48
CA GLU A 79 -7.65 -0.07 -10.60
C GLU A 79 -9.05 0.48 -10.29
N THR A 80 -9.54 0.30 -9.06
CA THR A 80 -10.89 0.68 -8.63
C THR A 80 -10.88 1.67 -7.47
N ASP A 81 -11.95 2.43 -7.37
CA ASP A 81 -12.20 3.31 -6.22
C ASP A 81 -12.49 2.52 -4.93
N PHE A 82 -13.02 1.31 -5.04
CA PHE A 82 -13.23 0.42 -3.90
C PHE A 82 -11.93 0.10 -3.18
N SER A 83 -10.89 -0.28 -3.92
CA SER A 83 -9.56 -0.51 -3.36
C SER A 83 -8.96 0.76 -2.78
N ALA A 84 -9.08 1.88 -3.49
CA ALA A 84 -8.58 3.18 -3.04
C ALA A 84 -9.22 3.70 -1.75
N LYS A 85 -10.45 3.29 -1.44
CA LYS A 85 -11.18 3.63 -0.21
C LYS A 85 -10.91 2.67 0.95
N SER A 86 -10.26 1.54 0.70
CA SER A 86 -9.98 0.58 1.77
C SER A 86 -9.08 1.18 2.84
N ALA A 87 -9.31 0.80 4.10
CA ALA A 87 -8.58 1.36 5.23
C ALA A 87 -7.07 1.15 5.10
N ASP A 88 -6.65 -0.03 4.67
CA ASP A 88 -5.22 -0.34 4.49
C ASP A 88 -4.57 0.47 3.38
N PHE A 89 -5.29 0.72 2.28
CA PHE A 89 -4.80 1.53 1.17
C PHE A 89 -4.63 3.00 1.58
N VAL A 90 -5.63 3.55 2.26
CA VAL A 90 -5.61 4.94 2.75
C VAL A 90 -4.50 5.12 3.79
N ALA A 91 -4.39 4.18 4.74
CA ALA A 91 -3.34 4.22 5.77
C ALA A 91 -1.94 4.14 5.16
N LEU A 92 -1.72 3.25 4.19
CA LEU A 92 -0.44 3.13 3.50
C LEU A 92 -0.08 4.43 2.77
N THR A 93 -1.03 5.03 2.07
CA THR A 93 -0.81 6.29 1.35
C THR A 93 -0.37 7.40 2.31
N GLN A 94 -1.01 7.51 3.47
CA GLN A 94 -0.64 8.49 4.50
C GLN A 94 0.72 8.20 5.13
N ASP A 95 1.01 6.94 5.44
CA ASP A 95 2.30 6.55 6.02
C ASP A 95 3.47 6.87 5.07
N ILE A 96 3.27 6.67 3.76
CA ILE A 96 4.26 7.04 2.75
C ILE A 96 4.45 8.57 2.72
N ALA A 97 3.36 9.35 2.75
CA ALA A 97 3.44 10.81 2.76
C ALA A 97 4.18 11.32 4.00
N ASP A 98 3.88 10.77 5.18
CA ASP A 98 4.55 11.14 6.42
C ASP A 98 6.06 10.84 6.36
N ALA A 99 6.43 9.69 5.84
CA ALA A 99 7.84 9.29 5.70
C ALA A 99 8.60 10.15 4.68
N VAL A 100 7.96 10.50 3.57
CA VAL A 100 8.55 11.39 2.54
C VAL A 100 8.72 12.81 3.09
N ALA A 101 7.74 13.34 3.80
CA ALA A 101 7.86 14.66 4.43
C ALA A 101 9.03 14.73 5.41
N ALA A 102 9.26 13.67 6.18
CA ALA A 102 10.33 13.59 7.18
C ALA A 102 11.70 13.24 6.59
N GLY A 103 11.77 12.36 5.60
CA GLY A 103 13.02 11.76 5.11
C GLY A 103 13.34 12.00 3.63
N GLY A 104 12.47 12.67 2.90
CA GLY A 104 12.65 12.93 1.47
C GLY A 104 12.10 11.80 0.57
N PRO A 105 12.20 11.97 -0.76
CA PRO A 105 11.56 11.06 -1.73
C PRO A 105 12.03 9.61 -1.67
N THR A 106 13.28 9.36 -1.28
CA THR A 106 13.82 7.99 -1.17
C THR A 106 13.17 7.17 -0.05
N ALA A 107 12.48 7.82 0.89
CA ALA A 107 11.74 7.13 1.95
C ALA A 107 10.66 6.17 1.41
N VAL A 108 10.21 6.33 0.17
CA VAL A 108 9.24 5.41 -0.47
C VAL A 108 9.75 3.98 -0.57
N GLU A 109 11.06 3.78 -0.66
CA GLU A 109 11.67 2.45 -0.84
C GLU A 109 11.34 1.48 0.32
N GLN A 110 11.19 2.00 1.53
CA GLN A 110 10.84 1.19 2.71
C GLN A 110 9.41 0.63 2.66
N PHE A 111 8.57 1.12 1.77
CA PHE A 111 7.17 0.70 1.64
C PHE A 111 6.92 -0.31 0.50
N ALA A 112 7.94 -0.70 -0.24
CA ALA A 112 7.80 -1.65 -1.36
C ALA A 112 7.12 -2.95 -0.93
N GLY A 113 7.46 -3.49 0.23
CA GLY A 113 6.84 -4.70 0.79
C GLY A 113 5.35 -4.52 1.10
N ARG A 114 4.95 -3.39 1.67
CA ARG A 114 3.54 -3.08 1.96
C ARG A 114 2.72 -2.86 0.69
N ILE A 115 3.30 -2.25 -0.33
CA ILE A 115 2.66 -2.10 -1.65
C ILE A 115 2.44 -3.49 -2.28
N ASP A 116 3.44 -4.37 -2.22
CA ASP A 116 3.32 -5.74 -2.71
C ASP A 116 2.24 -6.53 -1.95
N ASP A 117 2.12 -6.34 -0.65
CA ASP A 117 1.05 -6.95 0.16
C ASP A 117 -0.34 -6.52 -0.34
N LEU A 118 -0.54 -5.24 -0.65
CA LEU A 118 -1.80 -4.76 -1.20
C LEU A 118 -2.09 -5.32 -2.61
N LYS A 119 -1.08 -5.45 -3.46
CA LYS A 119 -1.23 -6.10 -4.77
C LYS A 119 -1.75 -7.52 -4.64
N VAL A 120 -1.29 -8.24 -3.63
CA VAL A 120 -1.71 -9.62 -3.36
C VAL A 120 -3.10 -9.68 -2.76
N THR A 121 -3.40 -8.85 -1.75
CA THR A 121 -4.67 -8.89 -1.01
C THR A 121 -5.82 -8.27 -1.78
N LEU A 122 -5.62 -7.14 -2.44
CA LEU A 122 -6.64 -6.47 -3.24
C LEU A 122 -6.76 -7.03 -4.66
N LYS A 123 -5.75 -7.76 -5.12
CA LYS A 123 -5.73 -8.39 -6.45
C LYS A 123 -5.87 -7.40 -7.60
N GLU A 124 -5.31 -6.22 -7.42
CA GLU A 124 -5.28 -5.15 -8.40
C GLU A 124 -3.86 -4.73 -8.73
N ASN A 125 -3.70 -4.02 -9.85
CA ASN A 125 -2.49 -3.30 -10.17
C ASN A 125 -2.39 -2.06 -9.29
N ILE A 126 -1.52 -2.09 -8.30
CA ILE A 126 -1.28 -0.99 -7.37
C ILE A 126 0.14 -0.49 -7.57
N ASP A 127 0.29 0.79 -7.81
CA ASP A 127 1.57 1.44 -8.00
C ASP A 127 1.63 2.78 -7.28
N LEU A 128 2.85 3.14 -6.90
CA LEU A 128 3.15 4.48 -6.47
C LEU A 128 3.06 5.41 -7.69
N GLY A 129 2.26 6.45 -7.57
CA GLY A 129 2.12 7.50 -8.59
C GLY A 129 3.10 8.66 -8.32
N THR A 130 2.60 9.87 -8.37
CA THR A 130 3.38 11.07 -8.10
C THR A 130 3.81 11.14 -6.64
N VAL A 131 5.10 11.42 -6.42
CA VAL A 131 5.68 11.70 -5.11
C VAL A 131 6.37 13.06 -5.22
N THR A 132 5.92 14.02 -4.42
CA THR A 132 6.50 15.35 -4.38
C THR A 132 6.94 15.67 -2.97
N HIS A 133 8.16 16.13 -2.83
CA HIS A 133 8.74 16.60 -1.58
C HIS A 133 9.20 18.05 -1.76
N VAL A 134 8.79 18.92 -0.85
CA VAL A 134 9.13 20.34 -0.88
C VAL A 134 9.77 20.74 0.44
N GLU A 135 10.96 21.26 0.41
CA GLU A 135 11.65 21.81 1.58
C GLU A 135 11.39 23.31 1.71
N LYS A 136 11.20 23.73 2.94
CA LYS A 136 11.04 25.14 3.28
C LYS A 136 12.39 25.83 3.35
N GLY A 137 12.55 26.90 2.58
CA GLY A 137 13.69 27.80 2.69
C GLY A 137 13.56 28.78 3.85
N GLU A 138 14.63 29.53 4.08
CA GLU A 138 14.64 30.59 5.09
C GLU A 138 13.59 31.67 4.76
N GLY A 139 12.78 32.04 5.74
CA GLY A 139 11.71 33.02 5.55
C GLY A 139 10.48 32.51 4.83
N GLN A 140 10.45 31.24 4.44
CA GLN A 140 9.29 30.65 3.77
C GLN A 140 8.31 30.01 4.74
N VAL A 141 7.05 29.98 4.31
CA VAL A 141 5.96 29.28 4.98
C VAL A 141 5.41 28.22 4.04
N ILE A 142 5.19 27.01 4.57
CA ILE A 142 4.52 25.92 3.86
C ILE A 142 3.14 25.74 4.47
N ASP A 143 2.16 25.51 3.61
CA ASP A 143 0.82 25.06 4.00
C ASP A 143 0.35 23.95 3.07
N THR A 144 -0.47 23.04 3.56
CA THR A 144 -1.00 21.91 2.82
C THR A 144 -2.50 21.83 2.91
N TYR A 145 -3.11 21.36 1.84
CA TYR A 145 -4.53 21.07 1.78
C TYR A 145 -4.77 19.72 1.12
N VAL A 146 -5.68 18.95 1.64
CA VAL A 146 -6.16 17.72 1.01
C VAL A 146 -7.70 17.75 0.95
N HIS A 147 -8.23 17.50 -0.24
CA HIS A 147 -9.67 17.30 -0.41
C HIS A 147 -9.97 15.82 -0.19
N VAL A 148 -10.83 15.55 0.78
CA VAL A 148 -11.25 14.19 1.17
C VAL A 148 -12.64 13.91 0.61
N GLN A 149 -12.78 12.79 -0.07
CA GLN A 149 -14.04 12.28 -0.58
C GLN A 149 -14.14 10.78 -0.30
N ASP A 150 -15.25 10.35 0.27
CA ASP A 150 -15.50 8.95 0.62
C ASP A 150 -14.39 8.32 1.50
N GLY A 151 -13.83 9.11 2.43
CA GLY A 151 -12.81 8.65 3.37
C GLY A 151 -11.39 8.55 2.82
N ARG A 152 -11.14 9.03 1.59
CA ARG A 152 -9.82 9.11 0.97
C ARG A 152 -9.49 10.53 0.49
N GLY A 153 -8.22 10.89 0.48
CA GLY A 153 -7.76 12.08 -0.23
C GLY A 153 -7.87 11.87 -1.73
N VAL A 154 -8.47 12.80 -2.44
CA VAL A 154 -8.62 12.75 -3.90
C VAL A 154 -7.87 13.87 -4.60
N ASN A 155 -7.51 14.91 -3.88
CA ASN A 155 -6.73 16.03 -4.39
C ASN A 155 -5.89 16.62 -3.26
N GLY A 156 -4.65 16.95 -3.53
CA GLY A 156 -3.73 17.52 -2.56
C GLY A 156 -3.02 18.74 -3.12
N VAL A 157 -2.75 19.71 -2.28
CA VAL A 157 -2.01 20.93 -2.62
C VAL A 157 -0.96 21.21 -1.55
N VAL A 158 0.24 21.56 -1.99
CA VAL A 158 1.28 22.15 -1.15
C VAL A 158 1.53 23.57 -1.65
N THR A 159 1.49 24.52 -0.74
CA THR A 159 1.78 25.92 -1.03
C THR A 159 3.02 26.36 -0.29
N VAL A 160 3.94 27.01 -0.99
CA VAL A 160 5.12 27.66 -0.40
C VAL A 160 5.02 29.15 -0.65
N LEU A 161 5.09 29.93 0.40
CA LEU A 161 5.03 31.37 0.34
C LEU A 161 6.32 31.98 0.91
N ASP A 162 6.81 32.99 0.22
CA ASP A 162 7.88 33.84 0.74
C ASP A 162 7.27 34.89 1.68
N GLY A 163 7.80 34.95 2.89
CA GLY A 163 7.35 35.86 3.93
C GLY A 163 8.19 37.13 4.04
#